data_e86801a892b5a293260a0b52b48af1d7
#
_entry.id   e86801a892b5a293260a0b52b48af1d7
#
_cell.length_a   1.000
_cell.length_b   1.000
_cell.length_c   1.000
_cell.angle_alpha   90.00
_cell.angle_beta   90.00
_cell.angle_gamma   90.00
#
_symmetry.space_group_name_H-M   'P 1'
#
loop_
_entity.id
_entity.type
_entity.pdbx_description
1 polymer ?
#
loop_
_entity_poly.entity_id
_entity_poly.type
_entity_poly.pdbx_seq_one_letter_code
_entity_poly.pdbx_strand_id
1 'polypeptide(L)'
;ITDNFNEAYHVKVLHPELIPYVAADYEDCQFDCFPNGHNRGWFPSFMPSVQYGSDIIGEPLKSMAAAWDVNSDDYVGRDAWQQLRVDIQAAKRERGEAQGYVHYSYRADYQLTDYVIYNLFPNNVITVGPDGVQLLRPRPHPTDPAQCLFDHWWLVNRVEGQEMTPSPAGGP
;
A
#
# COMPACT_ATOMS: atom_id res chain seq x y z
N ILE A 1 14.36 9.53 -4.47
CA ILE A 1 13.02 8.91 -4.51
C ILE A 1 13.15 7.40 -4.58
N THR A 2 13.81 6.86 -5.60
CA THR A 2 13.92 5.39 -5.77
C THR A 2 14.52 4.69 -4.54
N ASP A 3 15.50 5.29 -3.89
CA ASP A 3 16.14 4.70 -2.70
C ASP A 3 15.14 4.53 -1.54
N ASN A 4 14.27 5.51 -1.30
CA ASN A 4 13.28 5.45 -0.23
C ASN A 4 12.22 4.35 -0.44
N PHE A 5 12.03 3.89 -1.68
CA PHE A 5 11.13 2.78 -1.99
C PHE A 5 11.83 1.42 -1.98
N ASN A 6 13.12 1.38 -1.68
CA ASN A 6 13.93 0.17 -1.58
C ASN A 6 14.16 -0.28 -0.14
N GLU A 7 13.60 0.41 0.84
CA GLU A 7 13.79 0.14 2.25
C GLU A 7 12.57 0.62 3.06
N ALA A 8 12.48 0.28 4.33
CA ALA A 8 11.38 0.66 5.20
C ALA A 8 11.83 1.41 6.47
N TYR A 9 13.13 1.55 6.72
CA TYR A 9 13.64 2.12 7.97
C TYR A 9 13.29 3.60 8.16
N HIS A 10 13.09 4.36 7.07
CA HIS A 10 12.68 5.76 7.16
C HIS A 10 11.22 5.94 7.58
N VAL A 11 10.36 4.92 7.38
CA VAL A 11 8.91 5.02 7.58
C VAL A 11 8.58 5.47 8.98
N LYS A 12 9.21 4.88 9.99
CA LYS A 12 8.98 5.25 11.39
C LYS A 12 9.19 6.74 11.69
N VAL A 13 10.14 7.36 11.00
CA VAL A 13 10.56 8.75 11.27
C VAL A 13 9.88 9.75 10.36
N LEU A 14 9.73 9.41 9.08
CA LEU A 14 9.20 10.33 8.06
C LEU A 14 7.72 10.12 7.79
N HIS A 15 7.21 8.90 8.02
CA HIS A 15 5.82 8.50 7.76
C HIS A 15 5.19 7.78 8.95
N PRO A 16 5.23 8.37 10.17
CA PRO A 16 4.69 7.72 11.36
C PRO A 16 3.19 7.42 11.25
N GLU A 17 2.48 8.11 10.37
CA GLU A 17 1.07 7.89 10.06
C GLU A 17 0.79 6.53 9.40
N LEU A 18 1.81 5.86 8.82
CA LEU A 18 1.67 4.53 8.23
C LEU A 18 1.76 3.42 9.28
N ILE A 19 2.46 3.65 10.37
CA ILE A 19 2.74 2.66 11.42
C ILE A 19 1.47 1.97 11.98
N PRO A 20 0.32 2.66 12.12
CA PRO A 20 -0.91 2.03 12.59
C PRO A 20 -1.50 0.98 11.65
N TYR A 21 -1.12 0.92 10.37
CA TYR A 21 -1.80 0.06 9.40
C TYR A 21 -0.91 -0.56 8.31
N VAL A 22 0.39 -0.23 8.31
CA VAL A 22 1.40 -0.86 7.43
C VAL A 22 2.50 -1.44 8.29
N ALA A 23 2.71 -2.74 8.18
CA ALA A 23 3.80 -3.43 8.84
C ALA A 23 5.12 -3.11 8.11
N ALA A 24 5.71 -1.96 8.45
CA ALA A 24 6.88 -1.39 7.79
C ALA A 24 8.14 -1.58 8.64
N ASP A 25 8.41 -2.81 9.05
CA ASP A 25 9.64 -3.18 9.76
C ASP A 25 10.36 -4.30 9.03
N TYR A 26 11.67 -4.45 9.29
CA TYR A 26 12.48 -5.49 8.66
C TYR A 26 12.02 -6.92 9.00
N GLU A 27 11.33 -7.10 10.14
CA GLU A 27 10.77 -8.39 10.54
C GLU A 27 9.49 -8.74 9.74
N ASP A 28 8.78 -7.74 9.25
CA ASP A 28 7.51 -7.89 8.55
C ASP A 28 7.67 -7.80 7.03
N CYS A 29 8.61 -6.98 6.55
CA CYS A 29 8.81 -6.70 5.13
C CYS A 29 9.72 -7.73 4.46
N GLN A 30 9.45 -8.00 3.20
CA GLN A 30 10.33 -8.79 2.35
C GLN A 30 10.87 -7.93 1.22
N PHE A 31 12.20 -8.04 0.98
CA PHE A 31 12.86 -7.36 -0.14
C PHE A 31 13.57 -8.38 -1.02
N ASP A 32 13.26 -8.35 -2.30
CA ASP A 32 13.90 -9.20 -3.31
C ASP A 32 14.72 -8.32 -4.27
N CYS A 33 15.96 -8.72 -4.51
CA CYS A 33 16.84 -8.08 -5.48
C CYS A 33 17.04 -8.98 -6.68
N PHE A 34 16.94 -8.42 -7.88
CA PHE A 34 17.10 -9.14 -9.14
C PHE A 34 18.38 -8.70 -9.87
N PRO A 35 19.01 -9.60 -10.66
CA PRO A 35 20.32 -9.34 -11.29
C PRO A 35 20.37 -8.10 -12.20
N ASN A 36 19.22 -7.66 -12.73
CA ASN A 36 19.15 -6.53 -13.67
C ASN A 36 18.94 -5.16 -12.96
N GLY A 37 19.21 -5.10 -11.66
CA GLY A 37 19.01 -3.87 -10.87
C GLY A 37 17.55 -3.57 -10.53
N HIS A 38 16.64 -4.47 -10.85
CA HIS A 38 15.25 -4.39 -10.37
C HIS A 38 15.17 -4.93 -8.95
N ASN A 39 14.19 -4.47 -8.21
CA ASN A 39 13.88 -5.05 -6.89
C ASN A 39 12.39 -4.98 -6.59
N ARG A 40 11.99 -5.68 -5.55
CA ARG A 40 10.62 -5.70 -5.05
C ARG A 40 10.64 -5.62 -3.53
N GLY A 41 9.84 -4.72 -2.97
CA GLY A 41 9.48 -4.71 -1.56
C GLY A 41 8.05 -5.21 -1.37
N TRP A 42 7.83 -6.04 -0.37
CA TRP A 42 6.50 -6.48 0.05
C TRP A 42 6.23 -6.01 1.47
N PHE A 43 5.10 -5.32 1.65
CA PHE A 43 4.69 -4.67 2.89
C PHE A 43 3.32 -5.20 3.28
N PRO A 44 3.23 -6.13 4.25
CA PRO A 44 1.96 -6.51 4.83
C PRO A 44 1.24 -5.28 5.37
N SER A 45 -0.04 -5.17 5.08
CA SER A 45 -0.83 -3.99 5.48
C SER A 45 -2.20 -4.42 6.01
N PHE A 46 -3.01 -3.45 6.45
CA PHE A 46 -4.20 -3.70 7.26
C PHE A 46 -3.88 -4.39 8.59
N MET A 47 -2.68 -4.17 9.08
CA MET A 47 -2.23 -4.52 10.42
C MET A 47 -1.19 -3.50 10.88
N PRO A 48 -1.07 -3.21 12.17
CA PRO A 48 -0.02 -2.32 12.66
C PRO A 48 1.38 -2.91 12.48
N SER A 49 2.36 -2.03 12.35
CA SER A 49 3.77 -2.40 12.44
C SER A 49 4.12 -2.89 13.85
N VAL A 50 5.14 -3.73 13.96
CA VAL A 50 5.75 -4.11 15.25
C VAL A 50 6.20 -2.90 16.06
N GLN A 51 6.37 -1.75 15.45
CA GLN A 51 6.74 -0.48 16.08
C GLN A 51 5.54 0.31 16.61
N TYR A 52 4.32 -0.17 16.40
CA TYR A 52 3.11 0.47 16.91
C TYR A 52 3.06 0.38 18.45
N GLY A 53 2.91 1.52 19.10
CA GLY A 53 3.04 1.64 20.55
C GLY A 53 1.77 1.35 21.37
N SER A 54 0.74 0.72 20.78
CA SER A 54 -0.53 0.42 21.43
C SER A 54 -0.98 -0.99 21.11
N ASP A 55 -1.61 -1.65 22.07
CA ASP A 55 -2.25 -2.95 21.87
C ASP A 55 -3.65 -2.84 21.25
N ILE A 56 -4.20 -1.61 21.22
CA ILE A 56 -5.53 -1.32 20.69
C ILE A 56 -5.38 -0.72 19.29
N ILE A 57 -6.14 -1.24 18.35
CA ILE A 57 -6.18 -0.75 16.97
C ILE A 57 -6.75 0.67 16.94
N GLY A 58 -5.99 1.60 16.38
CA GLY A 58 -6.38 2.99 16.20
C GLY A 58 -6.71 3.36 14.75
N GLU A 59 -6.95 4.64 14.53
CA GLU A 59 -7.12 5.16 13.17
C GLU A 59 -5.76 5.18 12.41
N PRO A 60 -5.76 5.01 11.08
CA PRO A 60 -6.93 4.83 10.21
C PRO A 60 -7.44 3.38 10.11
N LEU A 61 -6.72 2.40 10.67
CA LEU A 61 -7.04 0.98 10.51
C LEU A 61 -8.43 0.62 11.07
N LYS A 62 -8.85 1.28 12.14
CA LYS A 62 -10.19 1.10 12.71
C LYS A 62 -11.29 1.40 11.69
N SER A 63 -11.22 2.54 11.03
CA SER A 63 -12.16 2.91 9.96
C SER A 63 -12.04 2.02 8.73
N MET A 64 -10.82 1.61 8.38
CA MET A 64 -10.56 0.70 7.25
C MET A 64 -11.17 -0.69 7.48
N ALA A 65 -11.11 -1.22 8.70
CA ALA A 65 -11.74 -2.48 9.07
C ALA A 65 -13.27 -2.37 9.09
N ALA A 66 -13.79 -1.30 9.70
CA ALA A 66 -15.22 -1.03 9.78
C ALA A 66 -15.89 -0.90 8.40
N ALA A 67 -15.18 -0.38 7.39
CA ALA A 67 -15.67 -0.33 6.01
C ALA A 67 -16.00 -1.72 5.42
N TRP A 68 -15.48 -2.77 6.02
CA TRP A 68 -15.72 -4.17 5.65
C TRP A 68 -16.51 -4.94 6.71
N ASP A 69 -17.18 -4.23 7.63
CA ASP A 69 -17.92 -4.78 8.77
C ASP A 69 -17.07 -5.68 9.70
N VAL A 70 -15.78 -5.38 9.80
CA VAL A 70 -14.88 -6.03 10.75
C VAL A 70 -14.67 -5.09 11.95
N ASN A 71 -15.04 -5.55 13.14
CA ASN A 71 -14.88 -4.78 14.36
C ASN A 71 -13.45 -4.94 14.89
N SER A 72 -12.62 -3.92 14.71
CA SER A 72 -11.21 -3.96 15.14
C SER A 72 -11.02 -4.02 16.66
N ASP A 73 -12.02 -3.66 17.46
CA ASP A 73 -11.96 -3.71 18.93
C ASP A 73 -11.91 -5.16 19.48
N ASP A 74 -12.23 -6.15 18.62
CA ASP A 74 -12.13 -7.58 18.95
C ASP A 74 -10.69 -8.14 18.84
N TYR A 75 -9.76 -7.34 18.32
CA TYR A 75 -8.36 -7.73 18.05
C TYR A 75 -7.40 -6.91 18.92
N VAL A 76 -7.14 -7.38 20.12
CA VAL A 76 -6.26 -6.71 21.08
C VAL A 76 -4.90 -7.38 21.12
N GLY A 77 -3.85 -6.59 20.99
CA GLY A 77 -2.47 -7.02 21.03
C GLY A 77 -1.95 -7.62 19.75
N ARG A 78 -0.64 -7.69 19.67
CA ARG A 78 0.11 -8.04 18.44
C ARG A 78 -0.29 -9.39 17.85
N ASP A 79 -0.53 -10.38 18.69
CA ASP A 79 -0.88 -11.74 18.23
C ASP A 79 -2.24 -11.79 17.48
N ALA A 80 -3.12 -10.83 17.76
CA ALA A 80 -4.42 -10.72 17.09
C ALA A 80 -4.38 -9.94 15.77
N TRP A 81 -3.35 -9.14 15.52
CA TRP A 81 -3.30 -8.26 14.34
C TRP A 81 -3.26 -9.03 13.02
N GLN A 82 -2.52 -10.13 12.98
CA GLN A 82 -2.50 -10.98 11.78
C GLN A 82 -3.88 -11.58 11.51
N GLN A 83 -4.64 -11.94 12.55
CA GLN A 83 -6.00 -12.44 12.37
C GLN A 83 -6.94 -11.33 11.87
N LEU A 84 -6.83 -10.10 12.40
CA LEU A 84 -7.58 -8.95 11.86
C LEU A 84 -7.37 -8.80 10.34
N ARG A 85 -6.11 -8.86 9.89
CA ARG A 85 -5.78 -8.77 8.47
C ARG A 85 -6.44 -9.90 7.66
N VAL A 86 -6.40 -11.13 8.15
CA VAL A 86 -7.03 -12.30 7.50
C VAL A 86 -8.55 -12.13 7.41
N ASP A 87 -9.18 -11.65 8.48
CA ASP A 87 -10.63 -11.45 8.52
C ASP A 87 -11.07 -10.30 7.60
N ILE A 88 -10.27 -9.25 7.46
CA ILE A 88 -10.49 -8.19 6.45
C ILE A 88 -10.37 -8.77 5.03
N GLN A 89 -9.39 -9.62 4.75
CA GLN A 89 -9.24 -10.28 3.45
C GLN A 89 -10.48 -11.13 3.12
N ALA A 90 -10.95 -11.91 4.09
CA ALA A 90 -12.16 -12.72 3.95
C ALA A 90 -13.40 -11.84 3.69
N ALA A 91 -13.57 -10.78 4.46
CA ALA A 91 -14.67 -9.83 4.29
C ALA A 91 -14.65 -9.13 2.92
N LYS A 92 -13.48 -8.70 2.47
CA LYS A 92 -13.30 -8.12 1.12
C LYS A 92 -13.67 -9.11 0.02
N ARG A 93 -13.28 -10.37 0.16
CA ARG A 93 -13.60 -11.42 -0.81
C ARG A 93 -15.10 -11.72 -0.85
N GLU A 94 -15.73 -11.80 0.31
CA GLU A 94 -17.15 -12.13 0.42
C GLU A 94 -18.05 -11.00 -0.10
N ARG A 95 -17.72 -9.74 0.24
CA ARG A 95 -18.60 -8.59 0.05
C ARG A 95 -18.18 -7.66 -1.10
N GLY A 96 -16.96 -7.82 -1.60
CA GLY A 96 -16.38 -6.90 -2.56
C GLY A 96 -17.17 -6.81 -3.87
N GLU A 97 -17.64 -7.93 -4.40
CA GLU A 97 -18.43 -7.95 -5.64
C GLU A 97 -19.74 -7.15 -5.51
N ALA A 98 -20.44 -7.32 -4.37
CA ALA A 98 -21.66 -6.56 -4.09
C ALA A 98 -21.43 -5.04 -3.94
N GLN A 99 -20.20 -4.64 -3.60
CA GLN A 99 -19.78 -3.24 -3.52
C GLN A 99 -19.10 -2.74 -4.81
N GLY A 100 -19.11 -3.55 -5.88
CA GLY A 100 -18.52 -3.19 -7.18
C GLY A 100 -17.02 -3.55 -7.35
N TYR A 101 -16.38 -4.12 -6.33
CA TYR A 101 -14.98 -4.54 -6.37
C TYR A 101 -14.83 -5.96 -6.92
N VAL A 102 -15.31 -6.19 -8.14
CA VAL A 102 -15.31 -7.52 -8.79
C VAL A 102 -13.93 -8.19 -8.86
N HIS A 103 -12.88 -7.38 -8.88
CA HIS A 103 -11.50 -7.87 -8.92
C HIS A 103 -11.06 -8.59 -7.64
N TYR A 104 -11.75 -8.42 -6.53
CA TYR A 104 -11.41 -9.12 -5.29
C TYR A 104 -11.67 -10.64 -5.36
N SER A 105 -12.60 -11.07 -6.22
CA SER A 105 -12.95 -12.48 -6.36
C SER A 105 -11.85 -13.38 -6.91
N TYR A 106 -10.90 -12.82 -7.69
CA TYR A 106 -9.83 -13.58 -8.36
C TYR A 106 -8.41 -13.22 -7.92
N ARG A 107 -8.25 -12.27 -6.99
CA ARG A 107 -6.93 -11.92 -6.44
C ARG A 107 -6.51 -12.89 -5.35
N ALA A 108 -5.20 -13.06 -5.13
CA ALA A 108 -4.67 -13.74 -3.96
C ALA A 108 -4.97 -12.93 -2.69
N ASP A 109 -5.06 -13.60 -1.53
CA ASP A 109 -5.47 -12.96 -0.28
C ASP A 109 -4.59 -11.76 0.09
N TYR A 110 -3.27 -11.90 0.00
CA TYR A 110 -2.35 -10.79 0.28
C TYR A 110 -2.59 -9.57 -0.62
N GLN A 111 -3.06 -9.77 -1.85
CA GLN A 111 -3.37 -8.67 -2.78
C GLN A 111 -4.62 -7.87 -2.39
N LEU A 112 -5.39 -8.35 -1.42
CA LEU A 112 -6.55 -7.65 -0.87
C LEU A 112 -6.18 -6.66 0.24
N THR A 113 -4.95 -6.73 0.75
CA THR A 113 -4.48 -5.91 1.87
C THR A 113 -3.11 -5.28 1.64
N ASP A 114 -2.17 -5.98 1.01
CA ASP A 114 -0.76 -5.61 1.06
C ASP A 114 -0.36 -4.64 -0.04
N TYR A 115 0.71 -3.90 0.22
CA TYR A 115 1.41 -3.11 -0.79
C TYR A 115 2.63 -3.88 -1.28
N VAL A 116 2.79 -3.90 -2.60
CA VAL A 116 3.98 -4.43 -3.25
C VAL A 116 4.61 -3.30 -4.07
N ILE A 117 5.85 -2.99 -3.79
CA ILE A 117 6.60 -1.94 -4.46
C ILE A 117 7.62 -2.58 -5.39
N TYR A 118 7.56 -2.25 -6.66
CA TYR A 118 8.52 -2.65 -7.67
C TYR A 118 9.38 -1.45 -8.06
N ASN A 119 10.68 -1.59 -7.92
CA ASN A 119 11.64 -0.66 -8.49
C ASN A 119 12.17 -1.25 -9.79
N LEU A 120 11.78 -0.65 -10.89
CA LEU A 120 12.21 -1.04 -12.23
C LEU A 120 13.32 -0.10 -12.69
N PHE A 121 14.56 -0.59 -12.61
CA PHE A 121 15.72 0.16 -13.08
C PHE A 121 15.49 0.64 -14.54
N PRO A 122 15.86 1.89 -14.89
CA PRO A 122 16.63 2.80 -14.02
C PRO A 122 15.79 3.75 -13.14
N ASN A 123 14.51 3.98 -13.41
CA ASN A 123 13.83 5.12 -12.81
C ASN A 123 12.30 4.97 -12.64
N ASN A 124 11.78 3.76 -12.61
CA ASN A 124 10.35 3.58 -12.37
C ASN A 124 10.13 2.92 -11.01
N VAL A 125 9.24 3.52 -10.22
CA VAL A 125 8.72 2.92 -8.98
C VAL A 125 7.24 2.67 -9.17
N ILE A 126 6.80 1.44 -8.94
CA ILE A 126 5.41 1.03 -9.07
C ILE A 126 4.97 0.47 -7.72
N THR A 127 4.07 1.16 -7.04
CA THR A 127 3.42 0.68 -5.82
C THR A 127 2.07 0.09 -6.19
N VAL A 128 1.91 -1.19 -5.96
CA VAL A 128 0.65 -1.91 -6.19
C VAL A 128 -0.04 -2.13 -4.86
N GLY A 129 -1.22 -1.58 -4.71
CA GLY A 129 -2.11 -1.79 -3.57
C GLY A 129 -3.38 -2.56 -3.96
N PRO A 130 -4.27 -2.82 -3.01
CA PRO A 130 -5.51 -3.55 -3.26
C PRO A 130 -6.38 -2.92 -4.36
N ASP A 131 -6.46 -1.59 -4.39
CA ASP A 131 -7.43 -0.86 -5.21
C ASP A 131 -6.80 0.02 -6.28
N GLY A 132 -5.48 0.05 -6.36
CA GLY A 132 -4.81 0.91 -7.32
C GLY A 132 -3.32 0.68 -7.44
N VAL A 133 -2.77 1.41 -8.41
CA VAL A 133 -1.33 1.39 -8.69
C VAL A 133 -0.84 2.82 -8.77
N GLN A 134 0.14 3.14 -7.95
CA GLN A 134 0.91 4.37 -8.06
C GLN A 134 2.13 4.12 -8.93
N LEU A 135 2.37 4.97 -9.92
CA LEU A 135 3.58 4.94 -10.73
C LEU A 135 4.30 6.28 -10.59
N LEU A 136 5.57 6.20 -10.22
CA LEU A 136 6.47 7.32 -10.05
C LEU A 136 7.64 7.17 -11.02
N ARG A 137 7.93 8.24 -11.78
CA ARG A 137 9.04 8.22 -12.73
C ARG A 137 9.79 9.56 -12.71
N PRO A 138 10.91 9.66 -11.97
CA PRO A 138 11.83 10.79 -12.10
C PRO A 138 12.55 10.75 -13.45
N ARG A 139 12.61 11.87 -14.15
CA ARG A 139 13.33 12.02 -15.42
C ARG A 139 14.29 13.20 -15.33
N PRO A 140 15.46 13.15 -15.96
CA PRO A 140 16.36 14.28 -16.02
C PRO A 140 15.66 15.52 -16.62
N HIS A 141 15.92 16.67 -16.04
CA HIS A 141 15.52 17.93 -16.67
C HIS A 141 16.34 18.15 -17.96
N PRO A 142 15.75 18.61 -19.07
CA PRO A 142 16.43 18.68 -20.36
C PRO A 142 17.70 19.56 -20.37
N THR A 143 17.76 20.59 -19.54
CA THR A 143 18.83 21.61 -19.59
C THR A 143 19.43 21.94 -18.22
N ASP A 144 18.83 21.52 -17.12
CA ASP A 144 19.29 21.82 -15.77
C ASP A 144 19.56 20.53 -14.97
N PRO A 145 20.84 20.18 -14.72
CA PRO A 145 21.18 18.96 -14.00
C PRO A 145 20.82 19.01 -12.50
N ALA A 146 20.49 20.18 -11.95
CA ALA A 146 20.04 20.33 -10.56
C ALA A 146 18.53 20.08 -10.39
N GLN A 147 17.81 19.84 -11.49
CA GLN A 147 16.37 19.62 -11.50
C GLN A 147 16.02 18.26 -12.11
N CYS A 148 14.82 17.78 -11.79
CA CYS A 148 14.22 16.63 -12.46
C CYS A 148 12.76 16.93 -12.80
N LEU A 149 12.27 16.29 -13.84
CA LEU A 149 10.83 16.15 -14.11
C LEU A 149 10.34 14.93 -13.34
N PHE A 150 9.16 15.05 -12.76
CA PHE A 150 8.60 13.98 -11.95
C PHE A 150 7.21 13.64 -12.45
N ASP A 151 7.10 12.48 -13.10
CA ASP A 151 5.81 11.96 -13.52
C ASP A 151 5.20 11.14 -12.38
N HIS A 152 3.97 11.45 -12.03
CA HIS A 152 3.20 10.74 -11.01
C HIS A 152 1.84 10.37 -11.58
N TRP A 153 1.54 9.06 -11.65
CA TRP A 153 0.23 8.54 -12.02
C TRP A 153 -0.36 7.72 -10.90
N TRP A 154 -1.64 7.88 -10.71
CA TRP A 154 -2.44 7.04 -9.84
C TRP A 154 -3.50 6.36 -10.67
N LEU A 155 -3.38 5.04 -10.84
CA LEU A 155 -4.31 4.21 -11.59
C LEU A 155 -5.18 3.45 -10.59
N VAL A 156 -6.48 3.54 -10.74
CA VAL A 156 -7.44 2.86 -9.87
C VAL A 156 -8.25 1.84 -10.66
N ASN A 157 -8.67 0.76 -10.01
CA ASN A 157 -9.63 -0.15 -10.60
C ASN A 157 -10.97 0.57 -10.73
N ARG A 158 -11.64 0.37 -11.84
CA ARG A 158 -12.99 0.87 -12.00
C ARG A 158 -13.92 0.10 -11.09
N VAL A 159 -14.65 0.82 -10.24
CA VAL A 159 -15.72 0.29 -9.42
C VAL A 159 -17.02 0.54 -10.16
N GLU A 160 -17.82 -0.51 -10.38
CA GLU A 160 -19.08 -0.41 -11.09
C GLU A 160 -20.06 0.49 -10.30
N GLY A 161 -20.71 1.42 -11.00
CA GLY A 161 -21.64 2.37 -10.36
C GLY A 161 -20.99 3.59 -9.73
N GLN A 162 -19.66 3.68 -9.65
CA GLN A 162 -18.99 4.90 -9.18
C GLN A 162 -18.57 5.79 -10.36
N GLU A 163 -18.81 7.10 -10.20
CA GLU A 163 -18.28 8.10 -11.11
C GLU A 163 -16.77 8.23 -10.92
N MET A 164 -16.01 8.09 -12.00
CA MET A 164 -14.56 8.28 -11.93
C MET A 164 -14.25 9.75 -11.68
N THR A 165 -13.53 10.03 -10.60
CA THR A 165 -12.98 11.36 -10.37
C THR A 165 -12.03 11.70 -11.52
N PRO A 166 -12.23 12.82 -12.23
CA PRO A 166 -11.30 13.25 -13.26
C PRO A 166 -9.89 13.39 -12.66
N SER A 167 -8.89 12.90 -13.38
CA SER A 167 -7.49 13.20 -13.00
C SER A 167 -7.33 14.72 -12.93
N PRO A 168 -6.79 15.27 -11.85
CA PRO A 168 -6.44 16.68 -11.85
C PRO A 168 -5.50 16.90 -13.03
N ALA A 169 -5.85 17.85 -13.90
CA ALA A 169 -4.97 18.25 -14.98
C ALA A 169 -3.61 18.58 -14.39
N GLY A 170 -2.57 17.91 -14.86
CA GLY A 170 -1.23 18.14 -14.36
C GLY A 170 -0.91 19.62 -14.47
N GLY A 171 -0.66 20.27 -13.34
CA GLY A 171 -0.07 21.59 -13.33
C GLY A 171 1.34 21.53 -13.93
N PRO A 172 1.87 22.67 -14.36
CA PRO A 172 3.23 22.77 -14.84
C PRO A 172 4.24 22.38 -13.76
#